data_7d58b021b32779ae3b1831d12efdbafd
#
_entry.id   7d58b021b32779ae3b1831d12efdbafd
#
_cell.length_a   1.000
_cell.length_b   1.000
_cell.length_c   1.000
_cell.angle_alpha   90.00
_cell.angle_beta   90.00
_cell.angle_gamma   90.00
#
_symmetry.space_group_name_H-M   'P 1'
#
loop_
_entity.id
_entity.type
_entity.pdbx_description
1 polymer ?
#
loop_
_entity_poly.entity_id
_entity_poly.type
_entity_poly.pdbx_seq_one_letter_code
_entity_poly.pdbx_strand_id
1 'polypeptide(L)'
;MSDLFQETIFLPVEISNKNNGQGRSWHQSANDRKKFETLLKSLGMVRTPYLFPVHVHVVRVLGKRQKYWDSSSVLRGNYKQLEDAMVACGWFTDDSMKFIKTTSSDQDGTRREMGPAVELIITEAGSFEKGEDK
;
A
#
# COMPACT_ATOMS: atom_id res chain seq x y z
N MET A 1 -12.08 11.59 -25.29
CA MET A 1 -12.16 11.24 -23.87
C MET A 1 -10.78 10.76 -23.41
N SER A 2 -10.23 11.42 -22.42
CA SER A 2 -8.92 11.02 -21.92
C SER A 2 -9.10 9.95 -20.84
N ASP A 3 -8.26 8.96 -20.90
CA ASP A 3 -8.23 7.92 -19.88
C ASP A 3 -7.49 8.43 -18.68
N LEU A 4 -8.00 8.09 -17.49
CA LEU A 4 -7.29 8.37 -16.27
C LEU A 4 -6.08 7.44 -16.15
N PHE A 5 -5.01 7.95 -15.57
CA PHE A 5 -3.84 7.14 -15.28
C PHE A 5 -4.21 6.01 -14.32
N GLN A 6 -3.72 4.83 -14.62
CA GLN A 6 -3.84 3.70 -13.71
C GLN A 6 -2.59 2.84 -13.84
N GLU A 7 -2.08 2.43 -12.70
CA GLU A 7 -0.90 1.57 -12.65
C GLU A 7 -1.16 0.42 -11.67
N THR A 8 -0.79 -0.79 -12.05
CA THR A 8 -0.90 -1.96 -11.17
C THR A 8 0.50 -2.42 -10.82
N ILE A 9 0.76 -2.57 -9.53
CA ILE A 9 2.09 -2.91 -9.03
C ILE A 9 1.95 -4.15 -8.15
N PHE A 10 2.70 -5.18 -8.46
CA PHE A 10 2.71 -6.43 -7.70
C PHE A 10 3.93 -6.44 -6.79
N LEU A 11 3.68 -6.56 -5.48
CA LEU A 11 4.74 -6.60 -4.47
C LEU A 11 4.78 -7.97 -3.82
N PRO A 12 5.89 -8.70 -3.92
CA PRO A 12 6.00 -10.01 -3.28
C PRO A 12 6.26 -9.85 -1.78
N VAL A 13 5.32 -9.25 -1.09
CA VAL A 13 5.42 -8.99 0.35
C VAL A 13 4.20 -9.58 1.02
N GLU A 14 4.37 -10.01 2.25
CA GLU A 14 3.26 -10.47 3.06
C GLU A 14 2.92 -9.41 4.10
N ILE A 15 1.65 -8.98 4.13
CA ILE A 15 1.16 -8.11 5.19
C ILE A 15 0.45 -8.97 6.22
N SER A 16 0.32 -8.43 7.43
CA SER A 16 -0.28 -9.13 8.55
C SER A 16 -1.46 -8.34 9.08
N ASN A 17 -2.48 -9.04 9.56
CA ASN A 17 -3.59 -8.40 10.25
C ASN A 17 -3.42 -8.46 11.76
N LYS A 18 -2.30 -8.98 12.25
CA LYS A 18 -2.05 -9.08 13.68
C LYS A 18 -1.95 -7.70 14.28
N ASN A 19 -2.48 -7.58 15.47
CA ASN A 19 -2.37 -6.34 16.24
C ASN A 19 -3.11 -5.16 15.64
N ASN A 20 -4.25 -5.38 15.11
CA ASN A 20 -5.17 -4.33 14.62
C ASN A 20 -5.21 -3.12 15.57
N GLY A 21 -4.09 -2.54 15.89
CA GLY A 21 -3.96 -1.45 16.83
C GLY A 21 -3.85 -1.89 18.27
N GLN A 22 -3.81 -3.18 18.56
CA GLN A 22 -3.73 -3.68 19.93
C GLN A 22 -2.42 -4.41 20.17
N GLY A 23 -1.70 -4.01 21.19
CA GLY A 23 -0.53 -4.72 21.66
C GLY A 23 0.71 -4.65 20.78
N ARG A 24 0.63 -3.99 19.63
CA ARG A 24 1.79 -3.88 18.76
C ARG A 24 2.66 -2.71 19.23
N SER A 25 3.89 -2.99 19.61
CA SER A 25 4.79 -1.94 20.05
C SER A 25 5.25 -1.10 18.86
N TRP A 26 5.66 0.11 19.13
CA TRP A 26 6.22 0.97 18.10
C TRP A 26 7.53 0.39 17.53
N HIS A 27 8.26 -0.42 18.32
CA HIS A 27 9.44 -1.11 17.84
C HIS A 27 9.10 -2.08 16.70
N GLN A 28 8.01 -2.85 16.87
CA GLN A 28 7.59 -3.77 15.83
C GLN A 28 7.15 -3.03 14.57
N SER A 29 6.43 -1.93 14.74
CA SER A 29 6.01 -1.11 13.61
C SER A 29 7.21 -0.53 12.87
N ALA A 30 8.20 -0.02 13.61
CA ALA A 30 9.42 0.52 13.00
C ALA A 30 10.20 -0.58 12.27
N ASN A 31 10.27 -1.79 12.85
CA ASN A 31 10.94 -2.91 12.22
C ASN A 31 10.24 -3.34 10.94
N ASP A 32 8.91 -3.40 10.95
CA ASP A 32 8.14 -3.75 9.75
C ASP A 32 8.36 -2.73 8.65
N ARG A 33 8.32 -1.45 9.00
CA ARG A 33 8.58 -0.39 8.02
C ARG A 33 9.97 -0.55 7.41
N LYS A 34 10.98 -0.80 8.23
CA LYS A 34 12.34 -0.99 7.75
C LYS A 34 12.45 -2.18 6.81
N LYS A 35 11.81 -3.29 7.15
CA LYS A 35 11.82 -4.49 6.31
C LYS A 35 11.19 -4.20 4.95
N PHE A 36 10.05 -3.55 4.94
CA PHE A 36 9.39 -3.19 3.69
C PHE A 36 10.23 -2.23 2.87
N GLU A 37 10.84 -1.24 3.53
CA GLU A 37 11.69 -0.27 2.85
C GLU A 37 12.91 -0.95 2.21
N THR A 38 13.56 -1.85 2.95
CA THR A 38 14.69 -2.62 2.44
C THR A 38 14.28 -3.45 1.24
N LEU A 39 13.12 -4.10 1.33
CA LEU A 39 12.62 -4.93 0.23
C LEU A 39 12.32 -4.08 -1.00
N LEU A 40 11.64 -2.96 -0.84
CA LEU A 40 11.34 -2.08 -1.98
C LEU A 40 12.62 -1.60 -2.67
N LYS A 41 13.62 -1.23 -1.88
CA LYS A 41 14.90 -0.81 -2.44
C LYS A 41 15.59 -1.95 -3.17
N SER A 42 15.56 -3.15 -2.62
CA SER A 42 16.19 -4.32 -3.23
C SER A 42 15.52 -4.71 -4.55
N LEU A 43 14.23 -4.41 -4.69
CA LEU A 43 13.48 -4.67 -5.91
C LEU A 43 13.58 -3.52 -6.92
N GLY A 44 14.33 -2.47 -6.60
CA GLY A 44 14.44 -1.30 -7.46
C GLY A 44 13.17 -0.46 -7.51
N MET A 45 12.34 -0.56 -6.49
CA MET A 45 11.05 0.13 -6.46
C MET A 45 11.14 1.46 -5.71
N VAL A 46 12.13 2.26 -6.06
CA VAL A 46 12.28 3.63 -5.59
C VAL A 46 11.91 4.55 -6.75
N ARG A 47 11.15 5.59 -6.48
CA ARG A 47 10.65 6.44 -7.56
C ARG A 47 10.43 7.87 -7.07
N THR A 48 10.06 8.75 -8.01
CA THR A 48 9.58 10.09 -7.67
C THR A 48 8.08 10.05 -7.44
N PRO A 49 7.54 10.95 -6.60
CA PRO A 49 6.11 10.93 -6.30
C PRO A 49 5.25 11.19 -7.54
N TYR A 50 4.03 10.66 -7.48
CA TYR A 50 3.04 10.96 -8.50
C TYR A 50 2.76 12.46 -8.56
N LEU A 51 2.52 12.97 -9.75
CA LEU A 51 2.30 14.40 -9.98
C LEU A 51 0.83 14.80 -9.80
N PHE A 52 0.01 13.90 -9.27
CA PHE A 52 -1.41 14.11 -9.04
C PHE A 52 -1.83 13.27 -7.84
N PRO A 53 -2.93 13.63 -7.18
CA PRO A 53 -3.43 12.78 -6.11
C PRO A 53 -3.93 11.46 -6.67
N VAL A 54 -3.93 10.42 -5.85
CA VAL A 54 -4.26 9.07 -6.30
C VAL A 54 -5.24 8.41 -5.36
N HIS A 55 -5.94 7.42 -5.90
CA HIS A 55 -6.64 6.41 -5.12
C HIS A 55 -5.74 5.18 -5.10
N VAL A 56 -5.60 4.56 -3.93
CA VAL A 56 -4.80 3.34 -3.79
C VAL A 56 -5.75 2.21 -3.41
N HIS A 57 -5.82 1.20 -4.26
CA HIS A 57 -6.59 -0.01 -3.95
C HIS A 57 -5.60 -1.12 -3.65
N VAL A 58 -5.72 -1.70 -2.46
CA VAL A 58 -4.78 -2.69 -1.94
C VAL A 58 -5.43 -4.06 -2.03
N VAL A 59 -4.84 -4.96 -2.80
CA VAL A 59 -5.34 -6.32 -2.92
C VAL A 59 -4.36 -7.25 -2.22
N ARG A 60 -4.84 -7.92 -1.19
CA ARG A 60 -4.06 -8.97 -0.54
C ARG A 60 -4.20 -10.23 -1.37
N VAL A 61 -3.10 -10.69 -1.96
CA VAL A 61 -3.07 -11.93 -2.73
C VAL A 61 -2.71 -13.05 -1.77
N LEU A 62 -3.65 -13.97 -1.55
CA LEU A 62 -3.47 -15.04 -0.59
C LEU A 62 -2.48 -16.08 -1.09
N GLY A 63 -1.69 -16.62 -0.18
CA GLY A 63 -0.87 -17.80 -0.45
C GLY A 63 -1.69 -19.08 -0.30
N LYS A 64 -1.05 -20.21 -0.55
CA LYS A 64 -1.76 -21.49 -0.64
C LYS A 64 -2.45 -21.90 0.65
N ARG A 65 -1.90 -21.53 1.80
CA ARG A 65 -2.43 -21.93 3.11
C ARG A 65 -3.10 -20.78 3.86
N GLN A 66 -3.23 -19.64 3.23
CA GLN A 66 -3.84 -18.49 3.88
C GLN A 66 -5.35 -18.51 3.72
N LYS A 67 -6.02 -17.92 4.69
CA LYS A 67 -7.48 -17.80 4.67
C LYS A 67 -7.84 -16.33 4.53
N TYR A 68 -9.04 -16.08 4.01
CA TYR A 68 -9.56 -14.72 3.95
C TYR A 68 -9.69 -14.14 5.35
N TRP A 69 -9.36 -12.87 5.47
CA TRP A 69 -9.60 -12.10 6.69
C TRP A 69 -10.95 -11.42 6.58
N ASP A 70 -11.40 -10.83 7.69
CA ASP A 70 -12.56 -9.95 7.65
C ASP A 70 -12.28 -8.80 6.68
N SER A 71 -13.32 -8.28 6.05
CA SER A 71 -13.18 -7.30 4.96
C SER A 71 -12.39 -6.07 5.35
N SER A 72 -12.46 -5.64 6.61
CA SER A 72 -11.75 -4.45 7.08
C SER A 72 -10.33 -4.71 7.54
N SER A 73 -9.89 -5.98 7.58
CA SER A 73 -8.62 -6.32 8.22
C SER A 73 -7.39 -6.04 7.37
N VAL A 74 -7.55 -5.96 6.05
CA VAL A 74 -6.39 -5.78 5.15
C VAL A 74 -5.63 -4.50 5.49
N LEU A 75 -6.34 -3.42 5.78
CA LEU A 75 -5.72 -2.13 6.05
C LEU A 75 -5.42 -1.89 7.54
N ARG A 76 -5.80 -2.82 8.42
CA ARG A 76 -5.73 -2.60 9.87
C ARG A 76 -4.51 -3.22 10.54
N GLY A 77 -3.81 -4.08 9.85
CA GLY A 77 -2.59 -4.68 10.38
C GLY A 77 -1.37 -3.82 10.05
N ASN A 78 -0.37 -4.42 9.44
CA ASN A 78 0.87 -3.69 9.15
C ASN A 78 0.92 -3.10 7.74
N TYR A 79 -0.22 -2.99 7.04
CA TYR A 79 -0.24 -2.28 5.75
C TYR A 79 0.25 -0.84 5.91
N LYS A 80 -0.07 -0.20 7.02
CA LYS A 80 0.36 1.19 7.26
C LYS A 80 1.88 1.31 7.19
N GLN A 81 2.59 0.31 7.71
CA GLN A 81 4.05 0.31 7.67
C GLN A 81 4.57 0.13 6.24
N LEU A 82 3.87 -0.65 5.41
CA LEU A 82 4.20 -0.75 3.99
C LEU A 82 3.98 0.59 3.30
N GLU A 83 2.87 1.27 3.59
CA GLU A 83 2.60 2.59 3.03
C GLU A 83 3.69 3.59 3.44
N ASP A 84 4.09 3.58 4.72
CA ASP A 84 5.17 4.45 5.19
C ASP A 84 6.48 4.15 4.48
N ALA A 85 6.75 2.88 4.18
CA ALA A 85 7.94 2.49 3.42
C ALA A 85 7.86 3.00 1.99
N MET A 86 6.68 2.97 1.38
CA MET A 86 6.50 3.51 0.03
C MET A 86 6.75 5.02 0.02
N VAL A 87 6.29 5.75 1.03
CA VAL A 87 6.58 7.18 1.15
C VAL A 87 8.09 7.40 1.24
N ALA A 88 8.77 6.62 2.08
CA ALA A 88 10.22 6.72 2.23
C ALA A 88 10.95 6.41 0.92
N CYS A 89 10.38 5.57 0.07
CA CYS A 89 10.96 5.22 -1.24
C CYS A 89 10.51 6.15 -2.36
N GLY A 90 9.84 7.23 -2.04
CA GLY A 90 9.53 8.29 -3.00
C GLY A 90 8.22 8.14 -3.74
N TRP A 91 7.38 7.16 -3.40
CA TRP A 91 6.12 6.91 -4.13
C TRP A 91 5.12 8.05 -3.97
N PHE A 92 5.03 8.59 -2.78
CA PHE A 92 4.13 9.68 -2.44
C PHE A 92 4.91 10.71 -1.64
N THR A 93 4.51 11.97 -1.74
CA THR A 93 5.15 13.02 -0.94
C THR A 93 4.90 12.77 0.56
N ASP A 94 3.67 12.41 0.90
CA ASP A 94 3.33 11.87 2.22
C ASP A 94 2.00 11.13 2.07
N ASP A 95 1.45 10.66 3.19
CA ASP A 95 0.24 9.85 3.16
C ASP A 95 -1.03 10.64 3.44
N SER A 96 -0.96 11.97 3.43
CA SER A 96 -2.15 12.79 3.67
C SER A 96 -3.12 12.70 2.50
N MET A 97 -4.36 13.11 2.74
CA MET A 97 -5.41 13.09 1.70
C MET A 97 -5.11 14.01 0.53
N LYS A 98 -4.14 14.89 0.67
CA LYS A 98 -3.71 15.71 -0.46
C LYS A 98 -3.08 14.84 -1.56
N PHE A 99 -2.39 13.79 -1.18
CA PHE A 99 -1.65 12.92 -2.10
C PHE A 99 -2.32 11.58 -2.30
N ILE A 100 -2.93 11.01 -1.25
CA ILE A 100 -3.66 9.75 -1.31
C ILE A 100 -5.11 10.06 -0.93
N LYS A 101 -5.96 10.23 -1.94
CA LYS A 101 -7.36 10.61 -1.71
C LYS A 101 -8.13 9.53 -0.97
N THR A 102 -7.99 8.30 -1.39
CA THR A 102 -8.66 7.17 -0.74
C THR A 102 -7.76 5.96 -0.76
N THR A 103 -7.97 5.10 0.22
CA THR A 103 -7.36 3.78 0.25
C THR A 103 -8.47 2.77 0.46
N SER A 104 -8.51 1.77 -0.40
CA SER A 104 -9.50 0.70 -0.32
C SER A 104 -8.78 -0.63 -0.39
N SER A 105 -9.49 -1.71 -0.09
CA SER A 105 -8.84 -3.01 -0.03
C SER A 105 -9.73 -4.13 -0.52
N ASP A 106 -9.10 -5.22 -0.92
CA ASP A 106 -9.76 -6.44 -1.34
C ASP A 106 -8.82 -7.60 -1.07
N GLN A 107 -9.30 -8.80 -1.28
CA GLN A 107 -8.51 -10.01 -1.14
C GLN A 107 -8.77 -10.92 -2.33
N ASP A 108 -7.72 -11.60 -2.77
CA ASP A 108 -7.80 -12.47 -3.95
C ASP A 108 -7.18 -13.81 -3.62
N GLY A 109 -8.01 -14.85 -3.54
CA GLY A 109 -7.57 -16.22 -3.33
C GLY A 109 -7.50 -17.04 -4.63
N THR A 110 -7.62 -16.40 -5.79
CA THR A 110 -7.62 -17.12 -7.08
C THR A 110 -6.22 -17.26 -7.67
N ARG A 111 -5.24 -16.58 -7.12
CA ARG A 111 -3.84 -16.61 -7.58
C ARG A 111 -2.91 -17.09 -6.48
N ARG A 112 -3.27 -18.16 -5.81
CA ARG A 112 -2.56 -18.57 -4.59
C ARG A 112 -1.11 -18.98 -4.84
N GLU A 113 -0.79 -19.42 -6.04
CA GLU A 113 0.59 -19.75 -6.41
C GLU A 113 1.48 -18.51 -6.50
N MET A 114 0.88 -17.35 -6.60
CA MET A 114 1.62 -16.07 -6.64
C MET A 114 1.72 -15.40 -5.26
N GLY A 115 0.95 -15.87 -4.30
CA GLY A 115 0.93 -15.30 -2.96
C GLY A 115 1.86 -16.03 -2.00
N PRO A 116 2.01 -15.50 -0.78
CA PRO A 116 1.39 -14.26 -0.31
C PRO A 116 2.02 -13.04 -0.96
N ALA A 117 1.20 -12.07 -1.29
CA ALA A 117 1.67 -10.87 -1.97
C ALA A 117 0.67 -9.73 -1.77
N VAL A 118 1.04 -8.54 -2.20
CA VAL A 118 0.16 -7.38 -2.23
C VAL A 118 0.20 -6.80 -3.63
N GLU A 119 -0.96 -6.58 -4.20
CA GLU A 119 -1.10 -5.88 -5.46
C GLU A 119 -1.70 -4.52 -5.19
N LEU A 120 -1.08 -3.49 -5.73
CA LEU A 120 -1.54 -2.11 -5.58
C LEU A 120 -2.06 -1.63 -6.92
N ILE A 121 -3.30 -1.14 -6.93
CA ILE A 121 -3.87 -0.51 -8.10
C ILE A 121 -3.97 0.97 -7.79
N ILE A 122 -3.17 1.76 -8.47
CA ILE A 122 -3.05 3.20 -8.23
C ILE A 122 -3.71 3.92 -9.38
N THR A 123 -4.74 4.69 -9.06
CA THR A 123 -5.55 5.39 -10.05
C THR A 123 -5.50 6.89 -9.78
N GLU A 124 -5.37 7.65 -10.83
CA GLU A 124 -5.39 9.11 -10.75
C GLU A 124 -6.72 9.60 -10.15
N ALA A 125 -6.62 10.55 -9.21
CA ALA A 125 -7.78 11.08 -8.49
C ALA A 125 -7.97 12.57 -8.78
N GLY A 126 -7.78 12.98 -10.03
CA GLY A 126 -7.90 14.38 -10.43
C GLY A 126 -6.56 15.09 -10.39
N SER A 127 -6.56 16.36 -10.04
CA SER A 127 -5.34 17.16 -9.94
C SER A 127 -5.28 17.81 -8.57
N PHE A 128 -4.08 18.26 -8.18
CA PHE A 128 -3.94 18.99 -6.94
C PHE A 128 -4.74 20.28 -7.00
N GLU A 129 -5.48 20.58 -5.94
CA GLU A 129 -6.27 21.79 -5.87
C GLU A 129 -5.36 23.00 -5.65
N LYS A 130 -5.68 24.10 -6.35
CA LYS A 130 -4.94 25.34 -6.17
C LYS A 130 -5.18 25.89 -4.77
N GLY A 131 -4.10 26.27 -4.11
CA GLY A 131 -4.19 26.91 -2.82
C GLY A 131 -4.25 25.96 -1.64
N GLU A 132 -4.29 24.67 -1.86
CA GLU A 132 -4.28 23.71 -0.75
C GLU A 132 -2.96 23.69 -0.01
N ASP A 133 -1.92 24.08 -0.64
CA ASP A 133 -0.57 24.04 -0.09
C ASP A 133 -0.19 25.32 0.66
N LYS A 134 -1.16 26.12 0.96
CA LYS A 134 -0.93 27.34 1.72
C LYS A 134 -0.70 27.07 3.19
#